data_e3de54328230a1067ac9f55790f9fb1b
#
_entry.id   e3de54328230a1067ac9f55790f9fb1b
#
_cell.length_a   1.000
_cell.length_b   1.000
_cell.length_c   1.000
_cell.angle_alpha   90.00
_cell.angle_beta   90.00
_cell.angle_gamma   90.00
#
_symmetry.space_group_name_H-M   'P 1'
#
loop_
_entity.id
_entity.type
_entity.pdbx_description
1 polymer ?
#
loop_
_entity_poly.entity_id
_entity_poly.type
_entity_poly.pdbx_seq_one_letter_code
_entity_poly.pdbx_strand_id
1 'polypeptide(L)'
;MSVGDNNVSGRSNDPEQIDLIDLVMQLWRGKMTIVVCVVVAILLAVGYLAVAKEKWTSTAIVTQPDVAQIATYNNALNVLYGSSAPKVTELQTNVIARFSTSFSALAETLDNQQEPEKLTIEQSVKGQQLPLVVSYVSDSPEGAQRQLSEYIQQIDDKVAKELETDLVDNIKLRTTTLKDSLRTQEVVAQEQKNLRIKQIQEALRYAEQAGVTRPQIQQTQDVTQDSMLLLGSDALKSMIEHEATRPLIFSDSYYLTRQNLLDIEALKPDGAELHTYRYVMKPTLPIRRDSPKKSITLVLAVLLGGMIGAGVVLGRNALRGYKAKAQ
;
A
#
# COMPACT_ATOMS: atom_id res chain seq x y z
N MET A 1 106.63 20.21 12.50
CA MET A 1 106.20 19.70 13.77
C MET A 1 104.73 19.34 13.58
N SER A 2 104.47 18.13 13.24
CA SER A 2 104.12 16.98 14.10
C SER A 2 102.68 17.17 14.63
N VAL A 3 101.84 16.43 14.12
CA VAL A 3 101.30 15.09 14.41
C VAL A 3 99.95 15.19 15.12
N GLY A 4 99.02 14.42 14.66
CA GLY A 4 98.17 13.60 15.43
C GLY A 4 96.80 13.34 14.83
N ASP A 5 96.75 12.35 14.00
CA ASP A 5 95.55 11.59 13.68
C ASP A 5 94.97 10.97 14.92
N ASN A 6 93.66 11.07 15.08
CA ASN A 6 92.91 10.03 15.79
C ASN A 6 91.50 9.89 15.17
N ASN A 7 91.45 8.92 14.37
CA ASN A 7 90.25 8.30 13.79
C ASN A 7 89.48 7.55 14.91
N VAL A 8 88.32 8.01 15.31
CA VAL A 8 87.41 7.23 16.13
C VAL A 8 86.15 6.97 15.30
N SER A 9 86.14 5.80 14.72
CA SER A 9 84.97 5.21 14.09
C SER A 9 83.81 5.02 15.11
N GLY A 10 82.91 5.96 15.12
CA GLY A 10 81.63 5.80 15.83
C GLY A 10 80.79 4.83 15.05
N ARG A 11 80.55 3.63 15.61
CA ARG A 11 79.46 2.75 15.21
C ARG A 11 78.12 3.46 15.50
N SER A 12 77.52 4.00 14.51
CA SER A 12 76.10 4.38 14.55
C SER A 12 75.29 3.08 14.60
N ASN A 13 74.68 2.82 15.74
CA ASN A 13 73.50 1.93 15.83
C ASN A 13 72.35 2.59 15.10
N ASP A 14 72.23 2.36 13.79
CA ASP A 14 71.00 2.62 13.07
C ASP A 14 69.97 1.60 13.55
N PRO A 15 68.74 2.05 13.97
CA PRO A 15 67.66 1.14 14.20
C PRO A 15 67.36 0.39 12.90
N GLU A 16 67.19 -0.92 13.01
CA GLU A 16 66.94 -1.87 11.91
C GLU A 16 65.90 -1.27 10.94
N GLN A 17 66.38 -0.61 9.89
CA GLN A 17 65.57 -0.28 8.75
C GLN A 17 65.07 -1.60 8.16
N ILE A 18 63.81 -1.91 8.28
CA ILE A 18 63.20 -3.07 7.63
C ILE A 18 63.42 -2.85 6.14
N ASP A 19 64.41 -3.47 5.56
CA ASP A 19 64.73 -3.33 4.14
C ASP A 19 63.58 -4.03 3.36
N LEU A 20 62.72 -3.21 2.71
CA LEU A 20 61.60 -3.71 1.90
C LEU A 20 62.09 -4.71 0.84
N ILE A 21 63.32 -4.55 0.37
CA ILE A 21 63.94 -5.45 -0.61
C ILE A 21 64.20 -6.83 0.02
N ASP A 22 64.66 -6.87 1.27
CA ASP A 22 64.83 -8.13 2.00
C ASP A 22 63.52 -8.85 2.25
N LEU A 23 62.44 -8.14 2.57
CA LEU A 23 61.08 -8.72 2.68
C LEU A 23 60.62 -9.35 1.37
N VAL A 24 60.80 -8.66 0.24
CA VAL A 24 60.46 -9.18 -1.07
C VAL A 24 61.28 -10.41 -1.43
N MET A 25 62.59 -10.40 -1.16
CA MET A 25 63.45 -11.58 -1.39
C MET A 25 63.09 -12.78 -0.49
N GLN A 26 62.69 -12.55 0.76
CA GLN A 26 62.18 -13.60 1.65
C GLN A 26 60.89 -14.22 1.13
N LEU A 27 59.95 -13.40 0.66
CA LEU A 27 58.71 -13.87 0.03
C LEU A 27 59.02 -14.66 -1.25
N TRP A 28 59.97 -14.21 -2.08
CA TRP A 28 60.35 -14.92 -3.31
C TRP A 28 60.97 -16.29 -3.02
N ARG A 29 61.78 -16.42 -1.98
CA ARG A 29 62.35 -17.73 -1.52
C ARG A 29 61.26 -18.64 -0.96
N GLY A 30 60.16 -18.06 -0.36
CA GLY A 30 59.01 -18.78 0.18
C GLY A 30 57.89 -19.04 -0.81
N LYS A 31 58.05 -18.76 -2.11
CA LYS A 31 57.00 -18.83 -3.13
C LYS A 31 56.19 -20.14 -3.13
N MET A 32 56.85 -21.30 -2.91
CA MET A 32 56.16 -22.59 -2.86
C MET A 32 55.22 -22.70 -1.67
N THR A 33 55.56 -22.13 -0.51
CA THR A 33 54.66 -22.10 0.66
C THR A 33 53.47 -21.20 0.39
N ILE A 34 53.66 -20.04 -0.24
CA ILE A 34 52.59 -19.13 -0.62
C ILE A 34 51.63 -19.80 -1.64
N VAL A 35 52.19 -20.46 -2.66
CA VAL A 35 51.38 -21.18 -3.66
C VAL A 35 50.56 -22.29 -3.02
N VAL A 36 51.15 -23.08 -2.10
CA VAL A 36 50.43 -24.14 -1.38
C VAL A 36 49.25 -23.52 -0.56
N CYS A 37 49.51 -22.42 0.18
CA CYS A 37 48.45 -21.76 0.95
C CYS A 37 47.34 -21.22 0.05
N VAL A 38 47.66 -20.65 -1.10
CA VAL A 38 46.66 -20.18 -2.09
C VAL A 38 45.84 -21.35 -2.67
N VAL A 39 46.52 -22.47 -3.01
CA VAL A 39 45.81 -23.68 -3.53
C VAL A 39 44.86 -24.23 -2.47
N VAL A 40 45.27 -24.32 -1.21
CA VAL A 40 44.40 -24.76 -0.11
C VAL A 40 43.24 -23.80 0.09
N ALA A 41 43.49 -22.50 0.05
CA ALA A 41 42.41 -21.50 0.16
C ALA A 41 41.39 -21.59 -1.00
N ILE A 42 41.87 -21.82 -2.22
CA ILE A 42 41.01 -22.05 -3.40
C ILE A 42 40.18 -23.33 -3.22
N LEU A 43 40.77 -24.44 -2.77
CA LEU A 43 40.02 -25.69 -2.52
C LEU A 43 38.95 -25.49 -1.45
N LEU A 44 39.21 -24.76 -0.38
CA LEU A 44 38.24 -24.43 0.63
C LEU A 44 37.11 -23.53 0.07
N ALA A 45 37.48 -22.55 -0.76
CA ALA A 45 36.50 -21.68 -1.43
C ALA A 45 35.58 -22.44 -2.40
N VAL A 46 36.15 -23.42 -3.16
CA VAL A 46 35.33 -24.28 -4.05
C VAL A 46 34.42 -25.18 -3.23
N GLY A 47 34.92 -25.77 -2.14
CA GLY A 47 34.07 -26.53 -1.19
C GLY A 47 32.90 -25.68 -0.63
N TYR A 48 33.22 -24.45 -0.19
CA TYR A 48 32.19 -23.51 0.25
C TYR A 48 31.14 -23.21 -0.85
N LEU A 49 31.60 -22.96 -2.08
CA LEU A 49 30.68 -22.69 -3.23
C LEU A 49 29.82 -23.89 -3.59
N ALA A 50 30.20 -25.11 -3.26
CA ALA A 50 29.40 -26.32 -3.53
C ALA A 50 28.33 -26.56 -2.46
N VAL A 51 28.54 -26.08 -1.21
CA VAL A 51 27.63 -26.32 -0.08
C VAL A 51 26.73 -25.10 0.21
N ALA A 52 27.17 -23.89 -0.15
CA ALA A 52 26.44 -22.66 0.13
C ALA A 52 25.15 -22.60 -0.67
N LYS A 53 24.02 -22.33 0.03
CA LYS A 53 22.69 -22.14 -0.61
C LYS A 53 22.75 -20.98 -1.60
N GLU A 54 22.30 -21.22 -2.79
CA GLU A 54 22.18 -20.19 -3.83
C GLU A 54 21.02 -19.25 -3.48
N LYS A 55 21.17 -17.96 -3.82
CA LYS A 55 20.10 -16.96 -3.66
C LYS A 55 19.80 -16.33 -5.00
N TRP A 56 18.51 -16.27 -5.31
CA TRP A 56 17.98 -15.77 -6.57
C TRP A 56 16.90 -14.74 -6.29
N THR A 57 17.00 -13.56 -6.90
CA THR A 57 16.02 -12.48 -6.71
C THR A 57 15.16 -12.32 -7.94
N SER A 58 13.86 -12.54 -7.80
CA SER A 58 12.85 -12.12 -8.77
C SER A 58 12.42 -10.69 -8.46
N THR A 59 12.17 -9.90 -9.50
CA THR A 59 11.76 -8.51 -9.39
C THR A 59 10.57 -8.25 -10.31
N ALA A 60 9.58 -7.51 -9.82
CA ALA A 60 8.47 -6.97 -10.60
C ALA A 60 8.34 -5.47 -10.38
N ILE A 61 7.76 -4.76 -11.35
CA ILE A 61 7.46 -3.33 -11.24
C ILE A 61 5.96 -3.18 -11.38
N VAL A 62 5.35 -2.56 -10.38
CA VAL A 62 3.91 -2.30 -10.32
C VAL A 62 3.63 -0.81 -10.22
N THR A 63 2.48 -0.41 -10.72
CA THR A 63 2.00 0.98 -10.67
C THR A 63 0.50 1.00 -10.36
N GLN A 64 -0.07 2.18 -10.26
CA GLN A 64 -1.51 2.35 -10.04
C GLN A 64 -2.33 1.58 -11.08
N PRO A 65 -3.52 1.07 -10.71
CA PRO A 65 -4.41 0.36 -11.63
C PRO A 65 -4.90 1.27 -12.75
N ASP A 66 -5.20 0.70 -13.90
CA ASP A 66 -5.85 1.42 -14.98
C ASP A 66 -7.31 1.76 -14.62
N VAL A 67 -7.85 2.79 -15.24
CA VAL A 67 -9.25 3.23 -15.02
C VAL A 67 -10.24 2.08 -15.26
N ALA A 68 -9.98 1.23 -16.24
CA ALA A 68 -10.83 0.06 -16.54
C ALA A 68 -10.84 -0.97 -15.39
N GLN A 69 -9.71 -1.18 -14.71
CA GLN A 69 -9.57 -2.13 -13.61
C GLN A 69 -10.32 -1.73 -12.33
N ILE A 70 -10.69 -0.45 -12.21
CA ILE A 70 -11.42 0.10 -11.06
C ILE A 70 -12.77 0.70 -11.50
N ALA A 71 -13.20 0.50 -12.76
CA ALA A 71 -14.36 1.20 -13.33
C ALA A 71 -15.65 0.92 -12.56
N THR A 72 -15.94 -0.34 -12.25
CA THR A 72 -17.13 -0.75 -11.50
C THR A 72 -17.14 -0.13 -10.10
N TYR A 73 -16.02 -0.17 -9.40
CA TYR A 73 -15.86 0.43 -8.08
C TYR A 73 -16.04 1.95 -8.12
N ASN A 74 -15.39 2.63 -9.08
CA ASN A 74 -15.52 4.08 -9.28
C ASN A 74 -16.97 4.48 -9.62
N ASN A 75 -17.66 3.72 -10.47
CA ASN A 75 -19.06 3.98 -10.80
C ASN A 75 -19.95 3.85 -9.56
N ALA A 76 -19.76 2.83 -8.74
CA ALA A 76 -20.50 2.66 -7.50
C ALA A 76 -20.27 3.84 -6.52
N LEU A 77 -19.06 4.33 -6.39
CA LEU A 77 -18.77 5.51 -5.58
C LEU A 77 -19.45 6.79 -6.13
N ASN A 78 -19.49 6.94 -7.46
CA ASN A 78 -20.20 8.07 -8.08
C ASN A 78 -21.69 8.02 -7.80
N VAL A 79 -22.33 6.86 -7.82
CA VAL A 79 -23.75 6.70 -7.45
C VAL A 79 -23.96 6.98 -5.96
N LEU A 80 -23.07 6.51 -5.08
CA LEU A 80 -23.18 6.71 -3.63
C LEU A 80 -23.02 8.17 -3.20
N TYR A 81 -22.07 8.89 -3.81
CA TYR A 81 -21.62 10.20 -3.33
C TYR A 81 -21.92 11.35 -4.31
N GLY A 82 -22.33 11.04 -5.54
CA GLY A 82 -22.63 12.05 -6.56
C GLY A 82 -21.45 12.98 -6.81
N SER A 83 -21.68 14.29 -6.71
CA SER A 83 -20.64 15.32 -6.89
C SER A 83 -19.53 15.30 -5.83
N SER A 84 -19.73 14.61 -4.71
CA SER A 84 -18.76 14.46 -3.63
C SER A 84 -17.91 13.18 -3.77
N ALA A 85 -18.09 12.42 -4.85
CA ALA A 85 -17.30 11.24 -5.12
C ALA A 85 -15.82 11.61 -5.37
N PRO A 86 -14.85 10.77 -4.92
CA PRO A 86 -13.45 11.01 -5.19
C PRO A 86 -13.19 10.98 -6.70
N LYS A 87 -12.24 11.80 -7.15
CA LYS A 87 -11.80 11.76 -8.56
C LYS A 87 -11.13 10.42 -8.85
N VAL A 88 -11.28 9.93 -10.08
CA VAL A 88 -10.69 8.65 -10.49
C VAL A 88 -9.17 8.57 -10.25
N THR A 89 -8.44 9.67 -10.45
CA THR A 89 -6.99 9.74 -10.19
C THR A 89 -6.65 9.64 -8.70
N GLU A 90 -7.47 10.21 -7.84
CA GLU A 90 -7.34 10.10 -6.39
C GLU A 90 -7.66 8.67 -5.94
N LEU A 91 -8.69 8.07 -6.51
CA LEU A 91 -9.04 6.68 -6.26
C LEU A 91 -7.91 5.72 -6.65
N GLN A 92 -7.32 5.88 -7.85
CA GLN A 92 -6.16 5.09 -8.29
C GLN A 92 -4.99 5.20 -7.29
N THR A 93 -4.72 6.41 -6.81
CA THR A 93 -3.65 6.65 -5.82
C THR A 93 -3.95 5.98 -4.48
N ASN A 94 -5.19 6.06 -4.00
CA ASN A 94 -5.60 5.44 -2.74
C ASN A 94 -5.56 3.91 -2.83
N VAL A 95 -5.98 3.33 -3.95
CA VAL A 95 -5.97 1.88 -4.17
C VAL A 95 -4.55 1.32 -4.16
N ILE A 96 -3.62 1.93 -4.93
CA ILE A 96 -2.21 1.47 -4.93
C ILE A 96 -1.51 1.73 -3.60
N ALA A 97 -1.88 2.76 -2.85
CA ALA A 97 -1.37 3.00 -1.51
C ALA A 97 -1.78 1.91 -0.52
N ARG A 98 -3.05 1.44 -0.57
CA ARG A 98 -3.52 0.28 0.23
C ARG A 98 -2.75 -0.99 -0.15
N PHE A 99 -2.56 -1.25 -1.45
CA PHE A 99 -1.73 -2.37 -1.92
C PHE A 99 -0.31 -2.29 -1.35
N SER A 100 0.36 -1.15 -1.50
CA SER A 100 1.72 -0.93 -1.00
C SER A 100 1.84 -1.15 0.51
N THR A 101 0.90 -0.63 1.28
CA THR A 101 0.87 -0.79 2.74
C THR A 101 0.66 -2.26 3.14
N SER A 102 -0.27 -2.95 2.50
CA SER A 102 -0.54 -4.37 2.77
C SER A 102 0.63 -5.26 2.37
N PHE A 103 1.30 -4.93 1.25
CA PHE A 103 2.50 -5.64 0.80
C PHE A 103 3.67 -5.42 1.76
N SER A 104 3.88 -4.20 2.25
CA SER A 104 4.90 -3.89 3.26
C SER A 104 4.65 -4.65 4.57
N ALA A 105 3.40 -4.73 5.01
CA ALA A 105 3.03 -5.49 6.21
C ALA A 105 3.28 -7.00 6.03
N LEU A 106 3.02 -7.56 4.85
CA LEU A 106 3.38 -8.94 4.54
C LEU A 106 4.88 -9.14 4.59
N ALA A 107 5.66 -8.24 3.97
CA ALA A 107 7.12 -8.30 3.94
C ALA A 107 7.71 -8.30 5.37
N GLU A 108 7.22 -7.44 6.25
CA GLU A 108 7.64 -7.39 7.65
C GLU A 108 7.24 -8.66 8.42
N THR A 109 6.05 -9.20 8.15
CA THR A 109 5.59 -10.45 8.76
C THR A 109 6.49 -11.63 8.37
N LEU A 110 6.90 -11.71 7.10
CA LEU A 110 7.77 -12.77 6.58
C LEU A 110 9.20 -12.66 7.12
N ASP A 111 9.72 -11.44 7.29
CA ASP A 111 11.05 -11.20 7.86
C ASP A 111 11.13 -11.59 9.36
N ASN A 112 10.01 -11.51 10.09
CA ASN A 112 9.92 -11.84 11.51
C ASN A 112 9.62 -13.32 11.82
N GLN A 113 9.69 -14.23 10.83
CA GLN A 113 9.49 -15.68 11.04
C GLN A 113 10.75 -16.38 11.53
N GLN A 114 10.61 -17.64 11.99
CA GLN A 114 11.76 -18.48 12.39
C GLN A 114 12.73 -18.71 11.22
N GLU A 115 12.22 -18.84 10.01
CA GLU A 115 12.97 -18.85 8.75
C GLU A 115 12.60 -17.58 7.98
N PRO A 116 13.36 -16.49 8.12
CA PRO A 116 13.03 -15.22 7.49
C PRO A 116 13.04 -15.31 5.97
N GLU A 117 11.96 -14.83 5.36
CA GLU A 117 11.85 -14.67 3.91
C GLU A 117 12.09 -13.21 3.52
N LYS A 118 12.90 -12.99 2.50
CA LYS A 118 13.24 -11.64 2.06
C LYS A 118 12.31 -11.17 0.95
N LEU A 119 11.21 -10.55 1.35
CA LEU A 119 10.28 -9.82 0.47
C LEU A 119 10.49 -8.32 0.66
N THR A 120 10.54 -7.55 -0.44
CA THR A 120 10.74 -6.09 -0.35
C THR A 120 9.83 -5.35 -1.31
N ILE A 121 9.44 -4.12 -0.93
CA ILE A 121 8.76 -3.16 -1.78
C ILE A 121 9.44 -1.80 -1.62
N GLU A 122 9.85 -1.20 -2.72
CA GLU A 122 10.59 0.06 -2.73
C GLU A 122 10.13 0.95 -3.88
N GLN A 123 10.45 2.23 -3.81
CA GLN A 123 10.25 3.15 -4.94
C GLN A 123 11.23 2.83 -6.06
N SER A 124 10.76 2.74 -7.31
CA SER A 124 11.61 2.51 -8.48
C SER A 124 12.59 3.66 -8.71
N VAL A 125 12.17 4.88 -8.42
CA VAL A 125 12.99 6.09 -8.52
C VAL A 125 12.87 6.85 -7.21
N LYS A 126 14.01 7.15 -6.57
CA LYS A 126 14.04 7.90 -5.32
C LYS A 126 13.32 9.24 -5.45
N GLY A 127 12.37 9.47 -4.53
CA GLY A 127 11.57 10.71 -4.51
C GLY A 127 10.31 10.69 -5.37
N GLN A 128 10.05 9.61 -6.11
CA GLN A 128 8.79 9.39 -6.81
C GLN A 128 8.01 8.27 -6.12
N GLN A 129 6.73 8.52 -5.82
CA GLN A 129 5.89 7.52 -5.15
C GLN A 129 5.63 6.29 -6.03
N LEU A 130 5.63 6.44 -7.34
CA LEU A 130 5.37 5.40 -8.34
C LEU A 130 6.36 5.50 -9.51
N PRO A 131 6.65 4.40 -10.21
CA PRO A 131 6.22 3.03 -9.91
C PRO A 131 6.95 2.40 -8.72
N LEU A 132 6.41 1.28 -8.19
CA LEU A 132 7.00 0.51 -7.10
C LEU A 132 7.74 -0.71 -7.66
N VAL A 133 8.88 -1.03 -7.06
CA VAL A 133 9.65 -2.26 -7.30
C VAL A 133 9.37 -3.22 -6.16
N VAL A 134 8.89 -4.40 -6.49
CA VAL A 134 8.71 -5.50 -5.55
C VAL A 134 9.69 -6.60 -5.87
N SER A 135 10.35 -7.19 -4.86
CA SER A 135 11.29 -8.27 -5.08
C SER A 135 11.24 -9.32 -3.98
N TYR A 136 11.53 -10.56 -4.38
CA TYR A 136 11.58 -11.72 -3.49
C TYR A 136 12.82 -12.56 -3.75
N VAL A 137 13.45 -13.03 -2.67
CA VAL A 137 14.67 -13.85 -2.70
C VAL A 137 14.34 -15.29 -2.33
N SER A 138 14.70 -16.22 -3.21
CA SER A 138 14.54 -17.67 -2.99
C SER A 138 15.85 -18.43 -3.27
N ASP A 139 15.84 -19.72 -3.01
CA ASP A 139 16.95 -20.66 -3.31
C ASP A 139 16.97 -21.18 -4.74
N SER A 140 15.89 -20.90 -5.52
CA SER A 140 15.79 -21.26 -6.94
C SER A 140 15.19 -20.13 -7.76
N PRO A 141 15.57 -20.00 -9.06
CA PRO A 141 15.06 -18.95 -9.93
C PRO A 141 13.56 -19.05 -10.17
N GLU A 142 13.05 -20.27 -10.43
CA GLU A 142 11.62 -20.53 -10.63
C GLU A 142 10.82 -20.33 -9.35
N GLY A 143 11.39 -20.72 -8.20
CA GLY A 143 10.81 -20.49 -6.89
C GLY A 143 10.66 -18.99 -6.57
N ALA A 144 11.70 -18.21 -6.88
CA ALA A 144 11.66 -16.75 -6.68
C ALA A 144 10.56 -16.08 -7.52
N GLN A 145 10.46 -16.45 -8.81
CA GLN A 145 9.46 -15.89 -9.71
C GLN A 145 8.03 -16.26 -9.30
N ARG A 146 7.80 -17.55 -9.04
CA ARG A 146 6.47 -18.06 -8.69
C ARG A 146 5.99 -17.46 -7.37
N GLN A 147 6.83 -17.50 -6.31
CA GLN A 147 6.45 -17.02 -5.00
C GLN A 147 6.19 -15.51 -4.99
N LEU A 148 6.99 -14.72 -5.74
CA LEU A 148 6.72 -13.30 -5.92
C LEU A 148 5.37 -13.06 -6.60
N SER A 149 5.04 -13.83 -7.65
CA SER A 149 3.73 -13.76 -8.30
C SER A 149 2.58 -14.07 -7.33
N GLU A 150 2.74 -15.11 -6.52
CA GLU A 150 1.74 -15.55 -5.54
C GLU A 150 1.51 -14.48 -4.46
N TYR A 151 2.58 -13.87 -3.92
CA TYR A 151 2.45 -12.79 -2.94
C TYR A 151 1.79 -11.54 -3.51
N ILE A 152 2.13 -11.16 -4.76
CA ILE A 152 1.48 -10.03 -5.42
C ILE A 152 -0.02 -10.30 -5.59
N GLN A 153 -0.38 -11.51 -6.06
CA GLN A 153 -1.78 -11.89 -6.24
C GLN A 153 -2.53 -11.97 -4.90
N GLN A 154 -1.93 -12.56 -3.88
CA GLN A 154 -2.52 -12.65 -2.53
C GLN A 154 -2.86 -11.26 -1.96
N ILE A 155 -1.98 -10.29 -2.14
CA ILE A 155 -2.23 -8.92 -1.67
C ILE A 155 -3.28 -8.22 -2.52
N ASP A 156 -3.27 -8.43 -3.84
CA ASP A 156 -4.31 -7.90 -4.74
C ASP A 156 -5.70 -8.39 -4.31
N ASP A 157 -5.87 -9.71 -4.20
CA ASP A 157 -7.13 -10.33 -3.79
C ASP A 157 -7.58 -9.86 -2.41
N LYS A 158 -6.66 -9.74 -1.45
CA LYS A 158 -6.95 -9.26 -0.10
C LYS A 158 -7.47 -7.81 -0.13
N VAL A 159 -6.75 -6.91 -0.79
CA VAL A 159 -7.11 -5.49 -0.82
C VAL A 159 -8.36 -5.26 -1.67
N ALA A 160 -8.53 -5.99 -2.78
CA ALA A 160 -9.76 -5.95 -3.56
C ALA A 160 -10.98 -6.35 -2.72
N LYS A 161 -10.87 -7.41 -1.93
CA LYS A 161 -11.94 -7.86 -1.03
C LYS A 161 -12.22 -6.87 0.12
N GLU A 162 -11.20 -6.22 0.65
CA GLU A 162 -11.37 -5.15 1.65
C GLU A 162 -12.15 -3.96 1.05
N LEU A 163 -11.79 -3.53 -0.17
CA LEU A 163 -12.48 -2.45 -0.88
C LEU A 163 -13.94 -2.81 -1.22
N GLU A 164 -14.19 -4.06 -1.62
CA GLU A 164 -15.54 -4.56 -1.86
C GLU A 164 -16.37 -4.55 -0.56
N THR A 165 -15.80 -5.01 0.54
CA THR A 165 -16.47 -5.00 1.86
C THR A 165 -16.80 -3.57 2.29
N ASP A 166 -15.84 -2.65 2.18
CA ASP A 166 -16.05 -1.22 2.46
C ASP A 166 -17.18 -0.65 1.60
N LEU A 167 -17.24 -1.02 0.31
CA LEU A 167 -18.31 -0.58 -0.61
C LEU A 167 -19.67 -1.11 -0.19
N VAL A 168 -19.80 -2.39 0.12
CA VAL A 168 -21.05 -3.03 0.57
C VAL A 168 -21.56 -2.36 1.85
N ASP A 169 -20.69 -2.12 2.80
CA ASP A 169 -21.03 -1.45 4.06
C ASP A 169 -21.51 -0.01 3.83
N ASN A 170 -20.85 0.72 2.93
CA ASN A 170 -21.27 2.08 2.54
C ASN A 170 -22.63 2.08 1.82
N ILE A 171 -22.88 1.13 0.92
CA ILE A 171 -24.19 0.94 0.25
C ILE A 171 -25.28 0.73 1.31
N LYS A 172 -25.05 -0.18 2.25
CA LYS A 172 -25.99 -0.49 3.32
C LYS A 172 -26.28 0.71 4.21
N LEU A 173 -25.25 1.42 4.64
CA LEU A 173 -25.38 2.63 5.45
C LEU A 173 -26.19 3.71 4.70
N ARG A 174 -25.85 3.97 3.45
CA ARG A 174 -26.51 4.98 2.64
C ARG A 174 -27.97 4.62 2.36
N THR A 175 -28.24 3.36 2.04
CA THR A 175 -29.61 2.82 1.87
C THR A 175 -30.44 3.04 3.13
N THR A 176 -29.92 2.72 4.30
CA THR A 176 -30.61 2.94 5.58
C THR A 176 -30.90 4.42 5.80
N THR A 177 -29.90 5.29 5.60
CA THR A 177 -30.06 6.74 5.75
C THR A 177 -31.13 7.32 4.84
N LEU A 178 -31.18 6.87 3.56
CA LEU A 178 -32.20 7.34 2.62
C LEU A 178 -33.59 6.83 2.97
N LYS A 179 -33.72 5.57 3.43
CA LYS A 179 -35.01 5.01 3.92
C LYS A 179 -35.52 5.77 5.13
N ASP A 180 -34.66 6.10 6.08
CA ASP A 180 -35.01 6.88 7.25
C ASP A 180 -35.44 8.32 6.87
N SER A 181 -34.73 8.91 5.89
CA SER A 181 -35.12 10.23 5.35
C SER A 181 -36.49 10.22 4.68
N LEU A 182 -36.77 9.21 3.85
CA LEU A 182 -38.11 9.07 3.22
C LEU A 182 -39.19 8.91 4.27
N ARG A 183 -38.97 8.03 5.26
CA ARG A 183 -39.92 7.83 6.36
C ARG A 183 -40.20 9.15 7.11
N THR A 184 -39.18 9.92 7.39
CA THR A 184 -39.32 11.22 8.05
C THR A 184 -40.15 12.18 7.19
N GLN A 185 -39.91 12.25 5.88
CA GLN A 185 -40.65 13.07 4.95
C GLN A 185 -42.12 12.63 4.85
N GLU A 186 -42.41 11.32 4.88
CA GLU A 186 -43.75 10.77 4.92
C GLU A 186 -44.50 11.18 6.20
N VAL A 187 -43.84 11.11 7.37
CA VAL A 187 -44.41 11.55 8.64
C VAL A 187 -44.74 13.06 8.59
N VAL A 188 -43.80 13.88 8.10
CA VAL A 188 -43.99 15.33 7.97
C VAL A 188 -45.17 15.65 7.02
N ALA A 189 -45.25 14.96 5.89
CA ALA A 189 -46.37 15.14 4.96
C ALA A 189 -47.72 14.74 5.60
N GLN A 190 -47.74 13.67 6.40
CA GLN A 190 -48.96 13.27 7.15
C GLN A 190 -49.35 14.30 8.23
N GLU A 191 -48.36 14.84 8.95
CA GLU A 191 -48.56 15.90 9.95
C GLU A 191 -49.13 17.17 9.30
N GLN A 192 -48.59 17.58 8.15
CA GLN A 192 -49.07 18.72 7.37
C GLN A 192 -50.52 18.52 6.93
N LYS A 193 -50.88 17.33 6.42
CA LYS A 193 -52.25 16.95 6.08
C LYS A 193 -53.16 17.04 7.32
N ASN A 194 -52.76 16.46 8.43
CA ASN A 194 -53.56 16.51 9.67
C ASN A 194 -53.74 17.95 10.20
N LEU A 195 -52.69 18.78 10.11
CA LEU A 195 -52.76 20.18 10.47
C LEU A 195 -53.78 20.92 9.56
N ARG A 196 -53.71 20.67 8.26
CA ARG A 196 -54.67 21.24 7.30
C ARG A 196 -56.11 20.87 7.62
N ILE A 197 -56.38 19.58 7.91
CA ILE A 197 -57.73 19.14 8.32
C ILE A 197 -58.16 19.84 9.60
N LYS A 198 -57.29 19.97 10.62
CA LYS A 198 -57.61 20.71 11.85
C LYS A 198 -57.96 22.18 11.58
N GLN A 199 -57.21 22.84 10.71
CA GLN A 199 -57.49 24.24 10.34
C GLN A 199 -58.86 24.38 9.69
N ILE A 200 -59.24 23.44 8.79
CA ILE A 200 -60.58 23.44 8.16
C ILE A 200 -61.67 23.15 9.21
N GLN A 201 -61.43 22.23 10.16
CA GLN A 201 -62.37 21.94 11.25
C GLN A 201 -62.59 23.14 12.17
N GLU A 202 -61.54 23.89 12.49
CA GLU A 202 -61.65 25.13 13.24
C GLU A 202 -62.49 26.18 12.49
N ALA A 203 -62.22 26.38 11.20
CA ALA A 203 -62.99 27.27 10.35
C ALA A 203 -64.43 26.84 10.28
N LEU A 204 -64.77 25.54 10.17
CA LEU A 204 -66.07 24.97 10.21
C LEU A 204 -66.77 25.32 11.53
N ARG A 205 -66.19 25.16 12.66
CA ARG A 205 -66.70 25.50 13.98
C ARG A 205 -67.05 26.97 14.04
N TYR A 206 -66.24 27.87 13.54
CA TYR A 206 -66.56 29.32 13.50
C TYR A 206 -67.68 29.64 12.52
N ALA A 207 -67.76 29.02 11.33
CA ALA A 207 -68.77 29.20 10.40
C ALA A 207 -70.16 28.75 10.95
N GLU A 208 -70.21 27.62 11.65
CA GLU A 208 -71.43 27.12 12.32
C GLU A 208 -71.85 28.06 13.46
N GLN A 209 -70.93 28.56 14.28
CA GLN A 209 -71.25 29.53 15.33
C GLN A 209 -71.76 30.88 14.79
N ALA A 210 -71.25 31.31 13.63
CA ALA A 210 -71.69 32.56 12.96
C ALA A 210 -72.92 32.39 12.10
N GLY A 211 -73.49 31.16 11.97
CA GLY A 211 -74.61 30.88 11.13
C GLY A 211 -74.43 30.98 9.61
N VAL A 212 -73.12 30.90 9.18
CA VAL A 212 -72.69 30.99 7.78
C VAL A 212 -72.80 29.58 7.16
N THR A 213 -73.86 29.26 6.51
CA THR A 213 -74.08 27.94 5.88
C THR A 213 -73.60 27.89 4.43
N ARG A 214 -73.74 28.96 3.66
CA ARG A 214 -73.37 29.06 2.25
C ARG A 214 -72.26 30.08 2.04
N PRO A 215 -71.43 29.92 0.94
CA PRO A 215 -70.38 30.84 0.64
C PRO A 215 -70.89 32.31 0.54
N GLN A 216 -70.27 33.19 1.28
CA GLN A 216 -70.48 34.61 1.26
C GLN A 216 -69.54 35.38 0.30
N ILE A 217 -68.54 34.65 -0.27
CA ILE A 217 -67.52 35.20 -1.16
C ILE A 217 -67.71 34.57 -2.54
N GLN A 218 -67.92 35.39 -3.59
CA GLN A 218 -68.07 34.91 -4.96
C GLN A 218 -66.71 34.78 -5.71
N GLN A 219 -65.67 35.46 -5.28
CA GLN A 219 -64.34 35.38 -5.84
C GLN A 219 -63.27 35.65 -4.72
N THR A 220 -62.52 34.65 -4.33
CA THR A 220 -61.33 34.83 -3.55
C THR A 220 -60.20 34.25 -4.33
N GLN A 221 -59.16 35.08 -4.66
CA GLN A 221 -57.91 34.63 -5.24
C GLN A 221 -57.03 33.95 -4.19
N ASP A 222 -57.21 34.30 -2.89
CA ASP A 222 -56.47 33.65 -1.79
C ASP A 222 -57.40 33.39 -0.60
N VAL A 223 -57.72 32.12 -0.37
CA VAL A 223 -58.43 31.70 0.86
C VAL A 223 -57.36 31.59 1.96
N THR A 224 -57.26 32.67 2.77
CA THR A 224 -56.42 32.66 3.98
C THR A 224 -57.14 31.93 5.12
N GLN A 225 -56.45 31.55 6.18
CA GLN A 225 -57.02 30.89 7.34
C GLN A 225 -58.17 31.69 7.95
N ASP A 226 -58.06 33.04 8.00
CA ASP A 226 -59.05 33.94 8.55
C ASP A 226 -60.30 34.11 7.65
N SER A 227 -60.16 33.98 6.34
CA SER A 227 -61.26 34.06 5.39
C SER A 227 -61.95 32.73 5.12
N MET A 228 -61.36 31.63 5.59
CA MET A 228 -61.87 30.26 5.33
C MET A 228 -63.32 30.06 5.87
N LEU A 229 -63.67 30.70 7.01
CA LEU A 229 -65.03 30.65 7.57
C LEU A 229 -66.09 31.18 6.61
N LEU A 230 -65.79 32.11 5.72
CA LEU A 230 -66.69 32.72 4.76
C LEU A 230 -67.07 31.76 3.61
N LEU A 231 -66.44 30.61 3.49
CA LEU A 231 -66.82 29.53 2.56
C LEU A 231 -68.09 28.84 2.98
N GLY A 232 -68.51 28.96 4.25
CA GLY A 232 -69.73 28.35 4.80
C GLY A 232 -69.54 26.90 5.22
N SER A 233 -70.41 26.45 6.14
CA SER A 233 -70.29 25.12 6.75
C SER A 233 -70.40 23.97 5.75
N ASP A 234 -71.22 24.08 4.73
CA ASP A 234 -71.45 23.01 3.75
C ASP A 234 -70.23 22.76 2.89
N ALA A 235 -69.52 23.83 2.44
CA ALA A 235 -68.28 23.74 1.68
C ALA A 235 -67.13 23.21 2.54
N LEU A 236 -67.03 23.67 3.81
CA LEU A 236 -66.00 23.23 4.72
C LEU A 236 -66.07 21.73 5.10
N LYS A 237 -67.33 21.19 5.27
CA LYS A 237 -67.55 19.76 5.47
C LYS A 237 -67.03 18.93 4.28
N SER A 238 -67.42 19.37 3.08
CA SER A 238 -66.92 18.74 1.83
C SER A 238 -65.43 18.81 1.68
N MET A 239 -64.81 19.94 2.08
CA MET A 239 -63.35 20.08 2.07
C MET A 239 -62.65 19.10 3.05
N ILE A 240 -63.20 18.87 4.25
CA ILE A 240 -62.68 17.91 5.21
C ILE A 240 -62.72 16.49 4.63
N GLU A 241 -63.83 16.07 4.08
CA GLU A 241 -64.00 14.75 3.46
C GLU A 241 -63.02 14.56 2.29
N HIS A 242 -62.92 15.58 1.44
CA HIS A 242 -61.99 15.54 0.31
C HIS A 242 -60.52 15.50 0.75
N GLU A 243 -60.12 16.33 1.73
CA GLU A 243 -58.75 16.33 2.24
C GLU A 243 -58.43 15.02 2.98
N ALA A 244 -59.39 14.42 3.68
CA ALA A 244 -59.22 13.13 4.36
C ALA A 244 -58.84 11.99 3.37
N THR A 245 -59.49 11.97 2.21
CA THR A 245 -59.27 10.95 1.17
C THR A 245 -58.16 11.28 0.18
N ARG A 246 -57.66 12.51 0.15
CA ARG A 246 -56.64 12.96 -0.76
C ARG A 246 -55.29 12.25 -0.44
N PRO A 247 -54.57 11.75 -1.47
CA PRO A 247 -53.22 11.21 -1.29
C PRO A 247 -52.25 12.24 -0.65
N LEU A 248 -51.22 11.75 0.04
CA LEU A 248 -50.16 12.62 0.55
C LEU A 248 -49.45 13.34 -0.60
N ILE A 249 -49.19 14.61 -0.40
CA ILE A 249 -48.40 15.41 -1.33
C ILE A 249 -47.00 15.50 -0.78
N PHE A 250 -46.02 15.05 -1.58
CA PHE A 250 -44.62 15.09 -1.24
C PHE A 250 -43.93 16.24 -1.97
N SER A 251 -42.84 16.72 -1.35
CA SER A 251 -41.96 17.70 -1.96
C SER A 251 -41.04 17.08 -3.02
N ASP A 252 -40.46 17.90 -3.88
CA ASP A 252 -39.47 17.44 -4.88
C ASP A 252 -38.30 16.73 -4.22
N SER A 253 -37.91 17.10 -3.00
CA SER A 253 -36.84 16.43 -2.25
C SER A 253 -37.18 14.97 -1.92
N TYR A 254 -38.44 14.61 -1.69
CA TYR A 254 -38.87 13.23 -1.51
C TYR A 254 -38.58 12.39 -2.75
N TYR A 255 -38.96 12.89 -3.91
CA TYR A 255 -38.77 12.17 -5.18
C TYR A 255 -37.29 12.03 -5.53
N LEU A 256 -36.47 13.06 -5.27
CA LEU A 256 -35.02 12.99 -5.42
C LEU A 256 -34.39 11.95 -4.47
N THR A 257 -34.84 11.95 -3.20
CA THR A 257 -34.33 10.95 -2.22
C THR A 257 -34.72 9.53 -2.64
N ARG A 258 -35.96 9.36 -3.16
CA ARG A 258 -36.43 8.07 -3.65
C ARG A 258 -35.67 7.61 -4.89
N GLN A 259 -35.38 8.52 -5.82
CA GLN A 259 -34.54 8.22 -6.99
C GLN A 259 -33.16 7.77 -6.56
N ASN A 260 -32.48 8.50 -5.68
CA ASN A 260 -31.17 8.13 -5.17
C ASN A 260 -31.18 6.76 -4.48
N LEU A 261 -32.27 6.43 -3.76
CA LEU A 261 -32.39 5.10 -3.13
C LEU A 261 -32.48 4.00 -4.19
N LEU A 262 -33.27 4.19 -5.23
CA LEU A 262 -33.43 3.23 -6.33
C LEU A 262 -32.11 3.03 -7.09
N ASP A 263 -31.37 4.11 -7.34
CA ASP A 263 -30.08 4.06 -8.02
C ASP A 263 -29.04 3.27 -7.19
N ILE A 264 -29.06 3.44 -5.86
CA ILE A 264 -28.16 2.69 -4.96
C ILE A 264 -28.59 1.22 -4.83
N GLU A 265 -29.89 0.93 -4.74
CA GLU A 265 -30.39 -0.44 -4.67
C GLU A 265 -30.16 -1.23 -5.98
N ALA A 266 -29.96 -0.53 -7.09
CA ALA A 266 -29.61 -1.14 -8.37
C ALA A 266 -28.12 -1.48 -8.49
N LEU A 267 -27.26 -0.98 -7.58
CA LEU A 267 -25.83 -1.29 -7.59
C LEU A 267 -25.60 -2.78 -7.31
N LYS A 268 -24.77 -3.39 -8.14
CA LYS A 268 -24.24 -4.73 -7.93
C LYS A 268 -22.76 -4.60 -7.62
N PRO A 269 -22.35 -4.76 -6.37
CA PRO A 269 -20.95 -4.76 -6.00
C PRO A 269 -20.28 -6.07 -6.45
N ASP A 270 -20.02 -6.21 -7.74
CA ASP A 270 -19.24 -7.34 -8.28
C ASP A 270 -17.76 -6.95 -8.23
N GLY A 271 -17.04 -7.52 -7.24
CA GLY A 271 -15.59 -7.32 -7.08
C GLY A 271 -14.73 -8.11 -8.07
N ALA A 272 -15.34 -8.89 -8.97
CA ALA A 272 -14.64 -9.84 -9.85
C ALA A 272 -13.64 -9.20 -10.84
N GLU A 273 -13.68 -7.88 -11.04
CA GLU A 273 -12.79 -7.16 -11.95
C GLU A 273 -11.95 -6.08 -11.24
N LEU A 274 -11.98 -6.01 -9.91
CA LEU A 274 -11.20 -5.01 -9.17
C LEU A 274 -9.76 -5.48 -9.00
N HIS A 275 -8.82 -4.81 -9.65
CA HIS A 275 -7.39 -4.98 -9.42
C HIS A 275 -6.80 -3.74 -8.80
N THR A 276 -5.90 -3.93 -7.84
CA THR A 276 -5.33 -2.85 -7.03
C THR A 276 -4.05 -2.27 -7.60
N TYR A 277 -3.49 -2.94 -8.60
CA TYR A 277 -2.26 -2.54 -9.29
C TYR A 277 -2.31 -2.91 -10.78
N ARG A 278 -1.35 -2.38 -11.52
CA ARG A 278 -1.02 -2.80 -12.90
C ARG A 278 0.46 -3.11 -12.99
N TYR A 279 0.81 -4.18 -13.69
CA TYR A 279 2.20 -4.49 -14.01
C TYR A 279 2.79 -3.49 -15.03
N VAL A 280 3.92 -2.87 -14.68
CA VAL A 280 4.86 -2.28 -15.65
C VAL A 280 5.83 -3.36 -16.11
N MET A 281 6.27 -4.24 -15.18
CA MET A 281 7.10 -5.40 -15.47
C MET A 281 6.63 -6.56 -14.58
N LYS A 282 6.30 -7.69 -15.20
CA LYS A 282 5.92 -8.93 -14.49
C LYS A 282 7.12 -9.52 -13.75
N PRO A 283 6.91 -10.38 -12.72
CA PRO A 283 7.99 -11.07 -12.01
C PRO A 283 8.96 -11.74 -12.98
N THR A 284 10.23 -11.35 -12.86
CA THR A 284 11.30 -11.83 -13.76
C THR A 284 11.82 -13.18 -13.32
N LEU A 285 12.16 -14.05 -14.29
CA LEU A 285 12.97 -15.23 -14.02
C LEU A 285 14.44 -14.79 -13.93
N PRO A 286 15.09 -14.86 -12.75
CA PRO A 286 16.47 -14.41 -12.60
C PRO A 286 17.45 -15.35 -13.35
N ILE A 287 18.30 -14.78 -14.19
CA ILE A 287 19.30 -15.54 -14.99
C ILE A 287 20.63 -15.66 -14.22
N ARG A 288 20.90 -14.74 -13.29
CA ARG A 288 22.14 -14.70 -12.51
C ARG A 288 21.82 -14.81 -11.02
N ARG A 289 22.55 -15.69 -10.34
CA ARG A 289 22.46 -15.79 -8.89
C ARG A 289 23.07 -14.57 -8.19
N ASP A 290 22.48 -14.16 -7.10
CA ASP A 290 22.95 -13.04 -6.29
C ASP A 290 24.08 -13.45 -5.34
N SER A 291 23.98 -14.66 -4.79
CA SER A 291 24.94 -15.19 -3.83
C SER A 291 25.04 -16.74 -3.91
N PRO A 292 26.22 -17.32 -3.64
CA PRO A 292 27.54 -16.67 -3.58
C PRO A 292 28.06 -16.30 -4.98
N LYS A 293 28.73 -15.14 -5.09
CA LYS A 293 29.34 -14.69 -6.36
C LYS A 293 30.63 -15.44 -6.60
N LYS A 294 30.66 -16.42 -7.52
CA LYS A 294 31.82 -17.29 -7.80
C LYS A 294 33.15 -16.54 -7.97
N SER A 295 33.12 -15.47 -8.78
CA SER A 295 34.32 -14.69 -9.08
C SER A 295 34.89 -13.97 -7.84
N ILE A 296 34.01 -13.33 -7.06
CA ILE A 296 34.43 -12.59 -5.86
C ILE A 296 34.98 -13.56 -4.80
N THR A 297 34.34 -14.70 -4.58
CA THR A 297 34.77 -15.72 -3.62
C THR A 297 36.15 -16.27 -3.98
N LEU A 298 36.43 -16.54 -5.28
CA LEU A 298 37.72 -17.02 -5.74
C LEU A 298 38.80 -15.94 -5.60
N VAL A 299 38.52 -14.69 -5.95
CA VAL A 299 39.51 -13.59 -5.78
C VAL A 299 39.85 -13.38 -4.32
N LEU A 300 38.85 -13.39 -3.42
CA LEU A 300 39.07 -13.30 -1.98
C LEU A 300 39.88 -14.48 -1.45
N ALA A 301 39.65 -15.70 -1.94
CA ALA A 301 40.43 -16.88 -1.55
C ALA A 301 41.90 -16.75 -1.96
N VAL A 302 42.19 -16.25 -3.17
CA VAL A 302 43.57 -16.00 -3.61
C VAL A 302 44.25 -14.92 -2.76
N LEU A 303 43.58 -13.82 -2.48
CA LEU A 303 44.11 -12.74 -1.63
C LEU A 303 44.37 -13.21 -0.21
N LEU A 304 43.42 -13.89 0.44
CA LEU A 304 43.56 -14.40 1.80
C LEU A 304 44.64 -15.51 1.85
N GLY A 305 44.61 -16.42 0.88
CA GLY A 305 45.67 -17.47 0.78
C GLY A 305 47.07 -16.87 0.60
N GLY A 306 47.20 -15.82 -0.22
CA GLY A 306 48.43 -15.08 -0.40
C GLY A 306 48.93 -14.37 0.88
N MET A 307 47.99 -13.68 1.57
CA MET A 307 48.33 -13.02 2.85
C MET A 307 48.71 -14.01 3.95
N ILE A 308 47.99 -15.10 4.09
CA ILE A 308 48.32 -16.17 5.06
C ILE A 308 49.65 -16.80 4.69
N GLY A 309 49.87 -17.12 3.40
CA GLY A 309 51.12 -17.68 2.91
C GLY A 309 52.34 -16.78 3.17
N ALA A 310 52.18 -15.47 2.92
CA ALA A 310 53.22 -14.48 3.23
C ALA A 310 53.52 -14.40 4.75
N GLY A 311 52.45 -14.37 5.57
CA GLY A 311 52.58 -14.38 7.03
C GLY A 311 53.30 -15.63 7.57
N VAL A 312 53.03 -16.82 7.03
CA VAL A 312 53.70 -18.08 7.38
C VAL A 312 55.18 -18.05 6.99
N VAL A 313 55.50 -17.53 5.78
CA VAL A 313 56.89 -17.42 5.32
C VAL A 313 57.70 -16.46 6.20
N LEU A 314 57.17 -15.29 6.50
CA LEU A 314 57.81 -14.29 7.35
C LEU A 314 57.97 -14.78 8.80
N GLY A 315 56.92 -15.38 9.38
CA GLY A 315 56.94 -15.95 10.72
C GLY A 315 57.97 -17.09 10.87
N ARG A 316 58.01 -17.97 9.86
CA ARG A 316 59.02 -19.07 9.85
C ARG A 316 60.46 -18.55 9.72
N ASN A 317 60.68 -17.48 8.94
CA ASN A 317 61.98 -16.86 8.82
C ASN A 317 62.41 -16.10 10.10
N ALA A 318 61.46 -15.38 10.73
CA ALA A 318 61.68 -14.70 11.99
C ALA A 318 62.08 -15.72 13.11
N LEU A 319 61.37 -16.85 13.20
CA LEU A 319 61.67 -17.92 14.15
C LEU A 319 63.07 -18.60 13.89
N ARG A 320 63.48 -18.75 12.63
CA ARG A 320 64.75 -19.28 12.25
C ARG A 320 65.87 -18.30 12.58
N GLY A 321 65.68 -17.00 12.34
CA GLY A 321 66.67 -15.97 12.73
C GLY A 321 66.85 -15.86 14.24
N TYR A 322 65.80 -16.06 15.02
CA TYR A 322 65.90 -16.07 16.49
C TYR A 322 66.64 -17.27 17.03
N LYS A 323 66.49 -18.48 16.46
CA LYS A 323 67.26 -19.68 16.84
C LYS A 323 68.73 -19.58 16.46
N ALA A 324 69.10 -18.88 15.38
CA ALA A 324 70.45 -18.68 14.96
C ALA A 324 71.23 -17.63 15.82
N LYS A 325 70.50 -16.73 16.53
CA LYS A 325 71.10 -15.78 17.48
C LYS A 325 71.22 -16.33 18.91
N ALA A 326 70.58 -17.50 19.20
CA ALA A 326 70.58 -18.13 20.53
C ALA A 326 71.60 -19.29 20.67
N GLN A 327 72.39 -19.58 19.64
CA GLN A 327 73.58 -20.43 19.66
C GLN A 327 74.85 -19.58 19.46
#